data_fdd429daf0e1aa1d7a7a5049c219fc87
#
_entry.id   fdd429daf0e1aa1d7a7a5049c219fc87
#
_cell.length_a   1.000
_cell.length_b   1.000
_cell.length_c   1.000
_cell.angle_alpha   90.00
_cell.angle_beta   90.00
_cell.angle_gamma   90.00
#
_symmetry.space_group_name_H-M   'P 1'
#
loop_
_entity.id
_entity.type
_entity.pdbx_description
1 polymer ?
#
loop_
_entity_poly.entity_id
_entity_poly.type
_entity_poly.pdbx_seq_one_letter_code
_entity_poly.pdbx_strand_id
1 'polypeptide(L)'
;MEANMNTQDVGVKKPSLFGMITSPGVQFERMKTKKKVWGMFFLVALLQGLLGGLSAYVMYTSPEMVNMKKELGDLAGQSSLTSEVISGIGSSFAGAMIGTLFIAAIYKIFMMFFGNDTPYKTLLNIVVYTNIVLIIGGLINTILSLIFGSGTIQYTSLGLLFKEGTFAYGIGNTIEIFYVWNLVLIWLGLHITAGLSKVKASIPIIVLFIIKAVFLAAIMVLIAKFLPGMPM
;
A
#
# COMPACT_ATOMS: atom_id res chain seq x y z
N MET A 1 15.87 18.06 -36.18
CA MET A 1 16.86 17.75 -35.11
C MET A 1 16.19 16.80 -34.14
N GLU A 2 16.32 15.51 -34.40
CA GLU A 2 15.85 14.47 -33.49
C GLU A 2 16.81 14.41 -32.30
N ALA A 3 16.28 14.65 -31.10
CA ALA A 3 17.03 14.48 -29.88
C ALA A 3 17.32 12.98 -29.71
N ASN A 4 18.52 12.58 -30.03
CA ASN A 4 19.09 11.25 -29.75
C ASN A 4 19.11 11.04 -28.23
N MET A 5 17.99 10.61 -27.64
CA MET A 5 17.96 10.19 -26.25
C MET A 5 18.83 8.93 -26.13
N ASN A 6 19.98 9.11 -25.52
CA ASN A 6 21.05 8.15 -25.36
C ASN A 6 20.54 6.93 -24.57
N THR A 7 19.99 5.95 -25.28
CA THR A 7 19.46 4.68 -24.74
C THR A 7 20.52 3.85 -24.01
N GLN A 8 21.79 4.15 -24.18
CA GLN A 8 22.91 3.42 -23.52
C GLN A 8 23.03 3.74 -22.03
N ASP A 9 22.60 4.90 -21.56
CA ASP A 9 22.78 5.32 -20.15
C ASP A 9 21.66 4.80 -19.20
N VAL A 10 20.52 4.37 -19.75
CA VAL A 10 19.36 3.89 -18.96
C VAL A 10 19.64 2.56 -18.28
N GLY A 11 20.44 1.69 -18.89
CA GLY A 11 20.79 0.36 -18.36
C GLY A 11 21.82 0.36 -17.23
N VAL A 12 22.60 1.42 -17.08
CA VAL A 12 23.73 1.52 -16.12
C VAL A 12 23.29 2.01 -14.76
N LYS A 13 22.32 2.92 -14.69
CA LYS A 13 21.82 3.50 -13.43
C LYS A 13 20.88 2.55 -12.70
N LYS A 14 20.98 2.51 -11.37
CA LYS A 14 20.04 1.75 -10.52
C LYS A 14 18.65 2.41 -10.54
N PRO A 15 17.55 1.62 -10.42
CA PRO A 15 16.24 2.19 -10.15
C PRO A 15 16.26 3.00 -8.85
N SER A 16 15.48 4.09 -8.78
CA SER A 16 15.36 4.92 -7.57
C SER A 16 13.91 5.05 -7.13
N LEU A 17 13.67 5.17 -5.83
CA LEU A 17 12.33 5.37 -5.27
C LEU A 17 11.75 6.72 -5.70
N PHE A 18 12.54 7.79 -5.65
CA PHE A 18 12.11 9.11 -6.12
C PHE A 18 11.78 9.11 -7.62
N GLY A 19 12.61 8.43 -8.42
CA GLY A 19 12.35 8.27 -9.85
C GLY A 19 11.05 7.50 -10.16
N MET A 20 10.56 6.67 -9.22
CA MET A 20 9.26 5.99 -9.36
C MET A 20 8.08 6.96 -9.38
N ILE A 21 8.23 8.12 -8.72
CA ILE A 21 7.22 9.18 -8.68
C ILE A 21 7.29 10.04 -9.95
N THR A 22 8.51 10.42 -10.38
CA THR A 22 8.72 11.43 -11.43
C THR A 22 8.83 10.84 -12.84
N SER A 23 9.36 9.63 -12.98
CA SER A 23 9.62 8.98 -14.27
C SER A 23 9.57 7.44 -14.15
N PRO A 24 8.41 6.86 -13.82
CA PRO A 24 8.27 5.44 -13.51
C PRO A 24 8.69 4.53 -14.67
N GLY A 25 8.37 4.88 -15.91
CA GLY A 25 8.74 4.10 -17.09
C GLY A 25 10.25 3.87 -17.18
N VAL A 26 11.06 4.91 -16.92
CA VAL A 26 12.53 4.80 -16.91
C VAL A 26 13.01 3.86 -15.80
N GLN A 27 12.37 3.88 -14.62
CA GLN A 27 12.76 3.00 -13.53
C GLN A 27 12.43 1.54 -13.84
N PHE A 28 11.29 1.28 -14.46
CA PHE A 28 10.91 -0.06 -14.90
C PHE A 28 11.82 -0.62 -16.00
N GLU A 29 12.29 0.22 -16.92
CA GLU A 29 13.32 -0.19 -17.90
C GLU A 29 14.64 -0.57 -17.20
N ARG A 30 15.08 0.21 -16.21
CA ARG A 30 16.29 -0.10 -15.41
C ARG A 30 16.17 -1.40 -14.63
N MET A 31 14.96 -1.80 -14.21
CA MET A 31 14.72 -3.06 -13.50
C MET A 31 14.95 -4.30 -14.37
N LYS A 32 14.83 -4.20 -15.69
CA LYS A 32 15.15 -5.32 -16.60
C LYS A 32 16.57 -5.84 -16.42
N THR A 33 17.51 -4.95 -16.14
CA THR A 33 18.94 -5.27 -16.02
C THR A 33 19.42 -5.44 -14.58
N LYS A 34 18.76 -4.81 -13.61
CA LYS A 34 19.18 -4.82 -12.18
C LYS A 34 18.26 -5.71 -11.34
N LYS A 35 18.77 -6.86 -10.93
CA LYS A 35 18.03 -7.90 -10.18
C LYS A 35 18.21 -7.84 -8.65
N LYS A 36 18.89 -6.80 -8.11
CA LYS A 36 19.08 -6.66 -6.65
C LYS A 36 17.83 -6.06 -6.04
N VAL A 37 17.11 -6.81 -5.19
CA VAL A 37 15.84 -6.41 -4.57
C VAL A 37 15.95 -6.23 -3.06
N TRP A 38 16.75 -7.05 -2.38
CA TRP A 38 16.69 -7.18 -0.92
C TRP A 38 16.97 -5.87 -0.15
N GLY A 39 17.98 -5.09 -0.59
CA GLY A 39 18.27 -3.81 0.08
C GLY A 39 17.08 -2.83 0.04
N MET A 40 16.41 -2.73 -1.12
CA MET A 40 15.22 -1.88 -1.26
C MET A 40 14.00 -2.47 -0.55
N PHE A 41 13.87 -3.80 -0.52
CA PHE A 41 12.82 -4.50 0.20
C PHE A 41 12.85 -4.16 1.71
N PHE A 42 14.01 -4.29 2.36
CA PHE A 42 14.15 -3.94 3.77
C PHE A 42 14.00 -2.43 4.02
N LEU A 43 14.52 -1.59 3.13
CA LEU A 43 14.36 -0.13 3.25
C LEU A 43 12.89 0.28 3.19
N VAL A 44 12.14 -0.22 2.21
CA VAL A 44 10.71 0.08 2.05
C VAL A 44 9.91 -0.47 3.22
N ALA A 45 10.21 -1.69 3.70
CA ALA A 45 9.58 -2.26 4.88
C ALA A 45 9.86 -1.42 6.14
N LEU A 46 11.10 -0.93 6.32
CA LEU A 46 11.47 -0.05 7.43
C LEU A 46 10.69 1.27 7.37
N LEU A 47 10.59 1.90 6.20
CA LEU A 47 9.81 3.13 6.02
C LEU A 47 8.33 2.91 6.34
N GLN A 48 7.75 1.77 5.94
CA GLN A 48 6.38 1.41 6.31
C GLN A 48 6.23 1.14 7.82
N GLY A 49 7.22 0.52 8.43
CA GLY A 49 7.26 0.34 9.89
C GLY A 49 7.25 1.69 10.64
N LEU A 50 8.12 2.61 10.24
CA LEU A 50 8.16 3.97 10.84
C LEU A 50 6.84 4.72 10.65
N LEU A 51 6.24 4.62 9.46
CA LEU A 51 4.91 5.19 9.21
C LEU A 51 3.85 4.54 10.09
N GLY A 52 3.89 3.22 10.29
CA GLY A 52 2.99 2.50 11.18
C GLY A 52 3.08 2.95 12.63
N GLY A 53 4.29 3.22 13.12
CA GLY A 53 4.50 3.81 14.46
C GLY A 53 3.91 5.22 14.57
N LEU A 54 4.12 6.06 13.55
CA LEU A 54 3.53 7.40 13.51
C LEU A 54 1.99 7.35 13.48
N SER A 55 1.42 6.47 12.67
CA SER A 55 -0.04 6.27 12.61
C SER A 55 -0.60 5.75 13.93
N ALA A 56 0.10 4.83 14.60
CA ALA A 56 -0.28 4.35 15.92
C ALA A 56 -0.25 5.46 16.98
N TYR A 57 0.74 6.35 16.93
CA TYR A 57 0.80 7.54 17.78
C TYR A 57 -0.43 8.43 17.58
N VAL A 58 -0.76 8.76 16.32
CA VAL A 58 -1.89 9.62 15.97
C VAL A 58 -3.21 8.97 16.41
N MET A 59 -3.39 7.68 16.14
CA MET A 59 -4.58 6.95 16.56
C MET A 59 -4.73 6.90 18.08
N TYR A 60 -3.66 6.60 18.83
CA TYR A 60 -3.69 6.52 20.28
C TYR A 60 -4.05 7.85 20.95
N THR A 61 -3.62 8.97 20.36
CA THR A 61 -3.86 10.33 20.87
C THR A 61 -5.12 10.97 20.30
N SER A 62 -5.82 10.31 19.37
CA SER A 62 -7.05 10.84 18.77
C SER A 62 -8.20 10.95 19.79
N PRO A 63 -9.07 11.96 19.65
CA PRO A 63 -10.22 12.14 20.53
C PRO A 63 -11.14 10.90 20.61
N GLU A 64 -11.33 10.21 19.47
CA GLU A 64 -12.15 8.99 19.42
C GLU A 64 -11.56 7.90 20.32
N MET A 65 -10.25 7.63 20.22
CA MET A 65 -9.59 6.61 21.02
C MET A 65 -9.57 6.97 22.50
N VAL A 66 -9.36 8.25 22.83
CA VAL A 66 -9.40 8.75 24.20
C VAL A 66 -10.80 8.57 24.82
N ASN A 67 -11.85 8.89 24.08
CA ASN A 67 -13.24 8.74 24.52
C ASN A 67 -13.61 7.25 24.67
N MET A 68 -13.25 6.41 23.69
CA MET A 68 -13.48 4.97 23.76
C MET A 68 -12.80 4.34 25.00
N LYS A 69 -11.57 4.75 25.32
CA LYS A 69 -10.88 4.26 26.53
C LYS A 69 -11.59 4.70 27.81
N LYS A 70 -12.16 5.90 27.86
CA LYS A 70 -12.94 6.37 29.00
C LYS A 70 -14.25 5.59 29.17
N GLU A 71 -14.93 5.26 28.07
CA GLU A 71 -16.16 4.48 28.10
C GLU A 71 -15.94 3.03 28.52
N LEU A 72 -14.85 2.41 28.07
CA LEU A 72 -14.50 1.02 28.38
C LEU A 72 -13.90 0.86 29.80
N GLY A 73 -13.38 1.93 30.40
CA GLY A 73 -12.74 1.90 31.71
C GLY A 73 -11.68 0.79 31.82
N ASP A 74 -11.78 -0.05 32.84
CA ASP A 74 -10.82 -1.15 33.07
C ASP A 74 -10.83 -2.22 31.96
N LEU A 75 -11.89 -2.33 31.17
CA LEU A 75 -11.97 -3.23 30.03
C LEU A 75 -11.09 -2.79 28.85
N ALA A 76 -10.71 -1.49 28.76
CA ALA A 76 -9.88 -0.95 27.69
C ALA A 76 -8.42 -1.52 27.70
N GLY A 77 -8.03 -2.20 28.76
CA GLY A 77 -6.66 -2.63 28.96
C GLY A 77 -5.68 -1.46 29.20
N GLN A 78 -4.59 -1.70 29.89
CA GLN A 78 -3.57 -0.68 30.18
C GLN A 78 -2.46 -0.71 29.11
N SER A 79 -2.77 -0.35 27.87
CA SER A 79 -1.71 -0.14 26.87
C SER A 79 -1.09 1.25 27.04
N SER A 80 0.25 1.32 27.08
CA SER A 80 0.96 2.60 27.09
C SER A 80 1.14 3.11 25.67
N LEU A 81 1.27 4.44 25.49
CA LEU A 81 1.61 5.06 24.20
C LEU A 81 2.86 4.42 23.56
N THR A 82 3.90 4.20 24.38
CA THR A 82 5.15 3.58 23.92
C THR A 82 4.92 2.18 23.39
N SER A 83 4.11 1.36 24.10
CA SER A 83 3.75 0.02 23.66
C SER A 83 3.01 0.03 22.32
N GLU A 84 2.05 0.93 22.15
CA GLU A 84 1.28 1.06 20.90
C GLU A 84 2.16 1.49 19.73
N VAL A 85 3.05 2.46 19.93
CA VAL A 85 3.97 2.91 18.89
C VAL A 85 4.95 1.79 18.48
N ILE A 86 5.54 1.10 19.44
CA ILE A 86 6.46 -0.03 19.15
C ILE A 86 5.71 -1.16 18.44
N SER A 87 4.51 -1.49 18.87
CA SER A 87 3.64 -2.47 18.21
C SER A 87 3.29 -2.04 16.79
N GLY A 88 2.94 -0.76 16.58
CA GLY A 88 2.67 -0.19 15.28
C GLY A 88 3.86 -0.28 14.32
N ILE A 89 5.08 0.01 14.81
CA ILE A 89 6.32 -0.17 14.03
C ILE A 89 6.51 -1.65 13.66
N GLY A 90 6.46 -2.53 14.65
CA GLY A 90 6.73 -3.96 14.45
C GLY A 90 5.71 -4.64 13.54
N SER A 91 4.43 -4.40 13.76
CA SER A 91 3.35 -4.98 12.96
C SER A 91 3.35 -4.47 11.52
N SER A 92 3.56 -3.16 11.32
CA SER A 92 3.63 -2.57 9.98
C SER A 92 4.89 -3.01 9.22
N PHE A 93 6.04 -3.12 9.89
CA PHE A 93 7.26 -3.66 9.28
C PHE A 93 7.06 -5.13 8.85
N ALA A 94 6.59 -5.98 9.75
CA ALA A 94 6.35 -7.40 9.46
C ALA A 94 5.25 -7.58 8.39
N GLY A 95 4.16 -6.82 8.51
CA GLY A 95 3.07 -6.82 7.54
C GLY A 95 3.53 -6.37 6.14
N ALA A 96 4.39 -5.35 6.07
CA ALA A 96 4.99 -4.89 4.83
C ALA A 96 5.85 -5.98 4.17
N MET A 97 6.70 -6.66 4.96
CA MET A 97 7.53 -7.75 4.45
C MET A 97 6.67 -8.90 3.92
N ILE A 98 5.78 -9.42 4.74
CA ILE A 98 4.93 -10.57 4.40
C ILE A 98 4.01 -10.22 3.23
N GLY A 99 3.33 -9.07 3.31
CA GLY A 99 2.41 -8.61 2.28
C GLY A 99 3.08 -8.40 0.92
N THR A 100 4.27 -7.78 0.90
CA THR A 100 5.02 -7.56 -0.34
C THR A 100 5.45 -8.88 -0.99
N LEU A 101 5.93 -9.85 -0.19
CA LEU A 101 6.29 -11.19 -0.68
C LEU A 101 5.05 -11.92 -1.20
N PHE A 102 3.95 -11.86 -0.49
CA PHE A 102 2.69 -12.52 -0.85
C PHE A 102 2.10 -11.96 -2.16
N ILE A 103 2.04 -10.63 -2.29
CA ILE A 103 1.55 -9.98 -3.51
C ILE A 103 2.43 -10.31 -4.71
N ALA A 104 3.76 -10.32 -4.54
CA ALA A 104 4.68 -10.74 -5.61
C ALA A 104 4.46 -12.21 -6.01
N ALA A 105 4.14 -13.09 -5.05
CA ALA A 105 3.81 -14.50 -5.32
C ALA A 105 2.49 -14.63 -6.10
N ILE A 106 1.48 -13.84 -5.75
CA ILE A 106 0.23 -13.81 -6.52
C ILE A 106 0.48 -13.37 -7.97
N TYR A 107 1.28 -12.31 -8.19
CA TYR A 107 1.65 -11.92 -9.55
C TYR A 107 2.41 -13.03 -10.27
N LYS A 108 3.28 -13.80 -9.58
CA LYS A 108 3.95 -14.95 -10.21
C LYS A 108 2.96 -16.02 -10.66
N ILE A 109 1.91 -16.27 -9.89
CA ILE A 109 0.82 -17.21 -10.28
C ILE A 109 0.16 -16.71 -11.57
N PHE A 110 -0.19 -15.44 -11.67
CA PHE A 110 -0.75 -14.87 -12.91
C PHE A 110 0.22 -15.00 -14.09
N MET A 111 1.54 -14.77 -13.87
CA MET A 111 2.55 -14.97 -14.93
C MET A 111 2.52 -16.41 -15.46
N MET A 112 2.41 -17.41 -14.56
CA MET A 112 2.34 -18.82 -14.95
C MET A 112 1.09 -19.09 -15.82
N PHE A 113 -0.09 -18.56 -15.44
CA PHE A 113 -1.30 -18.67 -16.26
C PHE A 113 -1.18 -18.00 -17.64
N PHE A 114 -0.37 -16.97 -17.77
CA PHE A 114 -0.14 -16.28 -19.05
C PHE A 114 0.98 -16.91 -19.89
N GLY A 115 1.63 -17.99 -19.41
CA GLY A 115 2.80 -18.57 -20.07
C GLY A 115 4.00 -17.62 -20.06
N ASN A 116 4.14 -16.79 -19.04
CA ASN A 116 5.23 -15.80 -18.91
C ASN A 116 6.23 -16.23 -17.83
N ASP A 117 7.51 -16.38 -18.21
CA ASP A 117 8.58 -16.90 -17.35
C ASP A 117 9.25 -15.85 -16.47
N THR A 118 8.67 -14.65 -16.32
CA THR A 118 9.24 -13.59 -15.48
C THR A 118 9.62 -14.12 -14.10
N PRO A 119 10.87 -13.97 -13.66
CA PRO A 119 11.32 -14.46 -12.36
C PRO A 119 10.59 -13.77 -11.20
N TYR A 120 10.33 -14.50 -10.11
CA TYR A 120 9.73 -13.98 -8.90
C TYR A 120 10.44 -12.71 -8.36
N LYS A 121 11.80 -12.70 -8.37
CA LYS A 121 12.58 -11.52 -7.94
C LYS A 121 12.28 -10.26 -8.75
N THR A 122 11.95 -10.39 -10.02
CA THR A 122 11.56 -9.25 -10.88
C THR A 122 10.20 -8.71 -10.45
N LEU A 123 9.22 -9.57 -10.19
CA LEU A 123 7.89 -9.19 -9.70
C LEU A 123 7.97 -8.57 -8.30
N LEU A 124 8.78 -9.17 -7.42
CA LEU A 124 9.07 -8.61 -6.10
C LEU A 124 9.67 -7.19 -6.21
N ASN A 125 10.59 -6.99 -7.16
CA ASN A 125 11.21 -5.68 -7.39
C ASN A 125 10.17 -4.64 -7.81
N ILE A 126 9.25 -5.00 -8.72
CA ILE A 126 8.14 -4.13 -9.13
C ILE A 126 7.32 -3.71 -7.90
N VAL A 127 6.85 -4.67 -7.10
CA VAL A 127 6.00 -4.40 -5.92
C VAL A 127 6.74 -3.55 -4.88
N VAL A 128 8.01 -3.86 -4.60
CA VAL A 128 8.83 -3.09 -3.63
C VAL A 128 8.93 -1.62 -4.02
N TYR A 129 9.27 -1.33 -5.27
CA TYR A 129 9.46 0.06 -5.70
C TYR A 129 8.15 0.84 -5.81
N THR A 130 7.05 0.18 -6.19
CA THR A 130 5.74 0.85 -6.27
C THR A 130 5.16 1.18 -4.90
N ASN A 131 5.53 0.44 -3.85
CA ASN A 131 5.08 0.69 -2.48
C ASN A 131 5.50 2.06 -1.93
N ILE A 132 6.46 2.77 -2.55
CA ILE A 132 6.81 4.14 -2.16
C ILE A 132 5.60 5.09 -2.23
N VAL A 133 4.70 4.88 -3.20
CA VAL A 133 3.49 5.70 -3.34
C VAL A 133 2.52 5.46 -2.18
N LEU A 134 2.43 4.22 -1.69
CA LEU A 134 1.61 3.90 -0.52
C LEU A 134 2.18 4.53 0.77
N ILE A 135 3.51 4.61 0.88
CA ILE A 135 4.17 5.30 2.02
C ILE A 135 3.85 6.79 1.99
N ILE A 136 3.90 7.42 0.82
CA ILE A 136 3.54 8.84 0.66
C ILE A 136 2.07 9.06 1.00
N GLY A 137 1.17 8.22 0.47
CA GLY A 137 -0.25 8.28 0.77
C GLY A 137 -0.55 8.13 2.26
N GLY A 138 0.06 7.14 2.90
CA GLY A 138 -0.07 6.92 4.33
C GLY A 138 0.47 8.10 5.16
N LEU A 139 1.60 8.69 4.77
CA LEU A 139 2.14 9.88 5.43
C LEU A 139 1.19 11.07 5.31
N ILE A 140 0.65 11.33 4.11
CA ILE A 140 -0.33 12.39 3.88
C ILE A 140 -1.59 12.13 4.71
N ASN A 141 -2.12 10.91 4.70
CA ASN A 141 -3.29 10.58 5.51
C ASN A 141 -3.02 10.77 7.02
N THR A 142 -1.85 10.37 7.51
CA THR A 142 -1.46 10.56 8.92
C THR A 142 -1.35 12.05 9.28
N ILE A 143 -0.82 12.88 8.38
CA ILE A 143 -0.78 14.35 8.59
C ILE A 143 -2.20 14.93 8.62
N LEU A 144 -3.09 14.51 7.71
CA LEU A 144 -4.48 14.94 7.72
C LEU A 144 -5.21 14.49 8.99
N SER A 145 -4.92 13.28 9.48
CA SER A 145 -5.44 12.79 10.76
C SER A 145 -5.01 13.65 11.95
N LEU A 146 -3.77 14.16 11.96
CA LEU A 146 -3.29 15.11 12.97
C LEU A 146 -4.02 16.45 12.89
N ILE A 147 -4.29 16.95 11.68
CA ILE A 147 -4.93 18.26 11.47
C ILE A 147 -6.41 18.20 11.84
N PHE A 148 -7.11 17.15 11.42
CA PHE A 148 -8.56 17.00 11.60
C PHE A 148 -8.97 16.28 12.89
N GLY A 149 -7.99 15.71 13.61
CA GLY A 149 -8.20 15.08 14.91
C GLY A 149 -8.83 13.68 14.88
N SER A 150 -8.95 13.03 13.72
CA SER A 150 -9.44 11.65 13.64
C SER A 150 -8.34 10.69 13.19
N GLY A 151 -8.08 9.66 13.99
CA GLY A 151 -7.09 8.62 13.71
C GLY A 151 -7.62 7.46 12.85
N THR A 152 -8.93 7.39 12.62
CA THR A 152 -9.59 6.25 11.96
C THR A 152 -9.99 6.55 10.51
N ILE A 153 -10.08 7.82 10.12
CA ILE A 153 -10.56 8.24 8.81
C ILE A 153 -9.46 8.16 7.74
N GLN A 154 -9.81 7.54 6.61
CA GLN A 154 -8.98 7.54 5.39
C GLN A 154 -9.31 8.76 4.53
N TYR A 155 -8.69 9.91 4.81
CA TYR A 155 -9.00 11.21 4.19
C TYR A 155 -8.78 11.27 2.67
N THR A 156 -7.95 10.40 2.12
CA THR A 156 -7.61 10.36 0.69
C THR A 156 -8.45 9.34 -0.10
N SER A 157 -9.51 8.79 0.53
CA SER A 157 -10.40 7.81 -0.08
C SER A 157 -11.77 8.37 -0.43
N LEU A 158 -12.47 7.70 -1.34
CA LEU A 158 -13.89 8.00 -1.62
C LEU A 158 -14.81 7.51 -0.50
N GLY A 159 -14.30 6.80 0.51
CA GLY A 159 -15.08 6.38 1.69
C GLY A 159 -15.79 7.53 2.38
N LEU A 160 -15.16 8.71 2.44
CA LEU A 160 -15.73 9.93 3.04
C LEU A 160 -17.10 10.34 2.48
N LEU A 161 -17.45 9.89 1.28
CA LEU A 161 -18.73 10.22 0.63
C LEU A 161 -19.87 9.32 1.08
N PHE A 162 -19.59 8.28 1.87
CA PHE A 162 -20.56 7.27 2.26
C PHE A 162 -20.67 7.18 3.78
N LYS A 163 -21.80 6.67 4.25
CA LYS A 163 -22.02 6.42 5.67
C LYS A 163 -21.11 5.27 6.14
N GLU A 164 -20.40 5.48 7.23
CA GLU A 164 -19.58 4.48 7.90
C GLU A 164 -20.35 3.18 8.20
N GLY A 165 -19.68 2.04 8.17
CA GLY A 165 -20.29 0.73 8.41
C GLY A 165 -21.14 0.19 7.27
N THR A 166 -21.26 0.91 6.14
CA THR A 166 -21.98 0.43 4.97
C THR A 166 -21.05 -0.26 3.97
N PHE A 167 -21.63 -1.12 3.12
CA PHE A 167 -20.90 -1.75 2.02
C PHE A 167 -20.29 -0.70 1.07
N ALA A 168 -21.03 0.38 0.79
CA ALA A 168 -20.55 1.49 -0.05
C ALA A 168 -19.33 2.21 0.57
N TYR A 169 -19.31 2.38 1.89
CA TYR A 169 -18.15 2.91 2.61
C TYR A 169 -16.90 2.04 2.42
N GLY A 170 -17.04 0.71 2.56
CA GLY A 170 -15.93 -0.23 2.36
C GLY A 170 -15.39 -0.21 0.92
N ILE A 171 -16.28 -0.16 -0.10
CA ILE A 171 -15.87 0.03 -1.50
C ILE A 171 -15.16 1.37 -1.67
N GLY A 172 -15.74 2.47 -1.16
CA GLY A 172 -15.18 3.81 -1.25
C GLY A 172 -13.77 3.90 -0.63
N ASN A 173 -13.56 3.27 0.52
CA ASN A 173 -12.23 3.20 1.16
C ASN A 173 -11.18 2.45 0.33
N THR A 174 -11.60 1.54 -0.55
CA THR A 174 -10.67 0.88 -1.47
C THR A 174 -10.24 1.79 -2.62
N ILE A 175 -11.07 2.77 -2.97
CA ILE A 175 -10.77 3.78 -4.01
C ILE A 175 -10.05 4.96 -3.34
N GLU A 176 -8.79 4.71 -2.98
CA GLU A 176 -7.89 5.68 -2.37
C GLU A 176 -6.88 6.14 -3.43
N ILE A 177 -6.61 7.44 -3.50
CA ILE A 177 -5.87 8.04 -4.63
C ILE A 177 -4.45 7.44 -4.78
N PHE A 178 -3.74 7.22 -3.69
CA PHE A 178 -2.37 6.66 -3.73
C PHE A 178 -2.38 5.15 -3.98
N TYR A 179 -3.43 4.45 -3.54
CA TYR A 179 -3.61 3.05 -3.88
C TYR A 179 -3.91 2.86 -5.37
N VAL A 180 -4.79 3.69 -5.94
CA VAL A 180 -5.05 3.69 -7.39
C VAL A 180 -3.78 4.01 -8.17
N TRP A 181 -2.99 4.99 -7.73
CA TRP A 181 -1.70 5.30 -8.34
C TRP A 181 -0.73 4.11 -8.23
N ASN A 182 -0.64 3.46 -7.08
CA ASN A 182 0.17 2.24 -6.93
C ASN A 182 -0.23 1.15 -7.92
N LEU A 183 -1.55 0.92 -8.13
CA LEU A 183 -2.05 -0.04 -9.12
C LEU A 183 -1.61 0.32 -10.55
N VAL A 184 -1.64 1.60 -10.92
CA VAL A 184 -1.15 2.07 -12.22
C VAL A 184 0.35 1.81 -12.36
N LEU A 185 1.14 2.05 -11.32
CA LEU A 185 2.58 1.76 -11.33
C LEU A 185 2.85 0.25 -11.46
N ILE A 186 2.11 -0.60 -10.73
CA ILE A 186 2.25 -2.05 -10.87
C ILE A 186 1.90 -2.48 -12.30
N TRP A 187 0.82 -1.94 -12.87
CA TRP A 187 0.45 -2.19 -14.26
C TRP A 187 1.58 -1.84 -15.23
N LEU A 188 2.19 -0.65 -15.09
CA LEU A 188 3.37 -0.24 -15.87
C LEU A 188 4.54 -1.22 -15.68
N GLY A 189 4.80 -1.64 -14.45
CA GLY A 189 5.86 -2.59 -14.13
C GLY A 189 5.64 -3.95 -14.78
N LEU A 190 4.42 -4.47 -14.73
CA LEU A 190 4.05 -5.72 -15.39
C LEU A 190 4.12 -5.61 -16.93
N HIS A 191 3.74 -4.46 -17.48
CA HIS A 191 3.85 -4.23 -18.91
C HIS A 191 5.30 -4.06 -19.36
N ILE A 192 6.04 -3.14 -18.74
CA ILE A 192 7.39 -2.75 -19.18
C ILE A 192 8.43 -3.79 -18.76
N THR A 193 8.48 -4.14 -17.45
CA THR A 193 9.55 -4.99 -16.90
C THR A 193 9.28 -6.48 -17.11
N ALA A 194 8.02 -6.94 -16.92
CA ALA A 194 7.65 -8.34 -17.12
C ALA A 194 7.23 -8.65 -18.57
N GLY A 195 7.13 -7.67 -19.45
CA GLY A 195 6.86 -7.85 -20.88
C GLY A 195 5.43 -8.28 -21.22
N LEU A 196 4.47 -8.10 -20.32
CA LEU A 196 3.07 -8.42 -20.61
C LEU A 196 2.47 -7.42 -21.60
N SER A 197 1.54 -7.89 -22.45
CA SER A 197 0.66 -6.98 -23.20
C SER A 197 -0.16 -6.13 -22.23
N LYS A 198 -0.61 -4.94 -22.65
CA LYS A 198 -1.42 -4.02 -21.84
C LYS A 198 -2.63 -4.71 -21.22
N VAL A 199 -3.34 -5.54 -22.00
CA VAL A 199 -4.53 -6.30 -21.56
C VAL A 199 -4.14 -7.34 -20.50
N LYS A 200 -3.11 -8.17 -20.75
CA LYS A 200 -2.67 -9.18 -19.77
C LYS A 200 -2.18 -8.52 -18.47
N ALA A 201 -1.53 -7.36 -18.52
CA ALA A 201 -1.11 -6.62 -17.33
C ALA A 201 -2.30 -6.07 -16.53
N SER A 202 -3.44 -5.74 -17.15
CA SER A 202 -4.63 -5.24 -16.46
C SER A 202 -5.37 -6.33 -15.68
N ILE A 203 -5.36 -7.58 -16.15
CA ILE A 203 -6.14 -8.67 -15.54
C ILE A 203 -5.83 -8.85 -14.04
N PRO A 204 -4.58 -9.08 -13.59
CA PRO A 204 -4.30 -9.27 -12.18
C PRO A 204 -4.62 -8.03 -11.34
N ILE A 205 -4.47 -6.83 -11.91
CA ILE A 205 -4.79 -5.57 -11.22
C ILE A 205 -6.29 -5.50 -10.93
N ILE A 206 -7.13 -5.72 -11.95
CA ILE A 206 -8.58 -5.65 -11.81
C ILE A 206 -9.10 -6.76 -10.88
N VAL A 207 -8.62 -7.99 -11.05
CA VAL A 207 -9.03 -9.12 -10.21
C VAL A 207 -8.71 -8.86 -8.74
N LEU A 208 -7.46 -8.47 -8.43
CA LEU A 208 -7.05 -8.21 -7.05
C LEU A 208 -7.74 -6.98 -6.46
N PHE A 209 -8.00 -5.94 -7.26
CA PHE A 209 -8.77 -4.79 -6.83
C PHE A 209 -10.20 -5.18 -6.42
N ILE A 210 -10.90 -5.94 -7.27
CA ILE A 210 -12.28 -6.40 -6.98
C ILE A 210 -12.30 -7.27 -5.73
N ILE A 211 -11.38 -8.24 -5.61
CA ILE A 211 -11.30 -9.11 -4.42
C ILE A 211 -11.09 -8.27 -3.16
N LYS A 212 -10.13 -7.34 -3.18
CA LYS A 212 -9.87 -6.45 -2.04
C LYS A 212 -11.09 -5.59 -1.70
N ALA A 213 -11.74 -4.99 -2.71
CA ALA A 213 -12.87 -4.10 -2.52
C ALA A 213 -14.07 -4.83 -1.89
N VAL A 214 -14.42 -6.01 -2.42
CA VAL A 214 -15.53 -6.81 -1.88
C VAL A 214 -15.20 -7.33 -0.48
N PHE A 215 -13.97 -7.80 -0.25
CA PHE A 215 -13.53 -8.28 1.05
C PHE A 215 -13.58 -7.19 2.11
N LEU A 216 -13.04 -6.01 1.81
CA LEU A 216 -13.04 -4.88 2.74
C LEU A 216 -14.47 -4.39 3.02
N ALA A 217 -15.32 -4.30 1.99
CA ALA A 217 -16.71 -3.92 2.15
C ALA A 217 -17.49 -4.93 3.02
N ALA A 218 -17.25 -6.23 2.84
CA ALA A 218 -17.87 -7.26 3.67
C ALA A 218 -17.42 -7.17 5.14
N ILE A 219 -16.12 -6.95 5.38
CA ILE A 219 -15.58 -6.77 6.74
C ILE A 219 -16.21 -5.55 7.41
N MET A 220 -16.32 -4.41 6.73
CA MET A 220 -16.92 -3.19 7.29
C MET A 220 -18.37 -3.42 7.74
N VAL A 221 -19.16 -4.12 6.94
CA VAL A 221 -20.55 -4.48 7.32
C VAL A 221 -20.58 -5.44 8.51
N LEU A 222 -19.67 -6.41 8.56
CA LEU A 222 -19.59 -7.35 9.69
C LEU A 222 -19.20 -6.63 10.98
N ILE A 223 -18.21 -5.75 10.96
CA ILE A 223 -17.80 -4.95 12.12
C ILE A 223 -18.97 -4.11 12.60
N ALA A 224 -19.63 -3.37 11.71
CA ALA A 224 -20.77 -2.53 12.07
C ALA A 224 -21.93 -3.33 12.71
N LYS A 225 -22.12 -4.59 12.28
CA LYS A 225 -23.20 -5.44 12.78
C LYS A 225 -22.88 -6.10 14.12
N PHE A 226 -21.64 -6.60 14.28
CA PHE A 226 -21.28 -7.43 15.42
C PHE A 226 -20.51 -6.70 16.52
N LEU A 227 -19.93 -5.52 16.19
CA LEU A 227 -19.15 -4.69 17.09
C LEU A 227 -19.59 -3.22 17.02
N PRO A 228 -20.89 -2.95 17.32
CA PRO A 228 -21.41 -1.58 17.25
C PRO A 228 -20.66 -0.69 18.27
N GLY A 229 -20.14 0.45 17.79
CA GLY A 229 -19.37 1.41 18.60
C GLY A 229 -17.86 1.30 18.43
N MET A 230 -17.33 0.32 17.69
CA MET A 230 -15.91 0.37 17.29
C MET A 230 -15.70 1.44 16.21
N PRO A 231 -14.69 2.30 16.35
CA PRO A 231 -14.29 3.24 15.30
C PRO A 231 -13.81 2.46 14.07
N MET A 232 -14.28 2.86 12.88
CA MET A 232 -14.05 2.18 11.60
C MET A 232 -13.20 3.02 10.65
#